data_ba1972f38436fe8cf2fc899a298a2f0e
#
_entry.id   ba1972f38436fe8cf2fc899a298a2f0e
#
_cell.length_a   1.000
_cell.length_b   1.000
_cell.length_c   1.000
_cell.angle_alpha   90.00
_cell.angle_beta   90.00
_cell.angle_gamma   90.00
#
_symmetry.space_group_name_H-M   'P 1'
#
loop_
_entity.id
_entity.type
_entity.pdbx_description
1 polymer ?
#
loop_
_entity_poly.entity_id
_entity_poly.type
_entity_poly.pdbx_seq_one_letter_code
_entity_poly.pdbx_strand_id
1 'polypeptide(L)'
;HSTRRGESEFGLSNTNKLIKQYEWATGLKTGSTGLAKCCLSATAEKDGIELIAVVMAAPNSKTRFKDAISLLNYGYGVVDIYRDNAWLSQEKIAVHGGKSDSVTCRKNNEFVYVFTEDTDTGRIKCTEEYADGLDAPVYEGDVVGQMVYELDGNILGTIDIVAADTVEKAGLGDCIRSTMMKMLLN
;
A
#
# COMPACT_ATOMS: atom_id res chain seq x y z
N HIS A 1 -27.58 9.63 21.05
CA HIS A 1 -28.40 9.99 22.19
C HIS A 1 -28.26 8.90 23.25
N SER A 2 -27.97 9.27 24.49
CA SER A 2 -28.01 8.35 25.63
C SER A 2 -28.82 8.97 26.74
N THR A 3 -29.73 8.21 27.34
CA THR A 3 -30.52 8.61 28.45
C THR A 3 -29.83 8.32 29.76
N ARG A 4 -29.71 9.30 30.61
CA ARG A 4 -29.21 9.15 31.98
C ARG A 4 -30.28 9.56 32.99
N ARG A 5 -30.69 8.62 33.85
CA ARG A 5 -31.71 8.79 34.88
C ARG A 5 -33.05 9.37 34.33
N GLY A 6 -33.75 8.52 33.66
CA GLY A 6 -35.23 8.62 33.60
C GLY A 6 -35.79 9.74 32.80
N GLU A 7 -35.20 10.47 31.90
CA GLU A 7 -36.02 11.36 31.06
C GLU A 7 -35.31 12.57 30.39
N SER A 8 -34.02 12.77 30.59
CA SER A 8 -33.34 13.80 29.80
C SER A 8 -32.45 13.21 28.73
N GLU A 9 -32.70 13.53 27.46
CA GLU A 9 -31.82 13.21 26.36
C GLU A 9 -30.49 13.96 26.54
N PHE A 10 -29.39 13.23 26.65
CA PHE A 10 -28.06 13.79 26.73
C PHE A 10 -27.40 13.75 25.33
N GLY A 11 -27.36 14.91 24.68
CA GLY A 11 -26.71 15.06 23.37
C GLY A 11 -25.21 15.22 23.51
N LEU A 12 -24.43 14.28 22.95
CA LEU A 12 -22.98 14.43 22.79
C LEU A 12 -22.66 15.07 21.45
N SER A 13 -21.97 16.20 21.46
CA SER A 13 -21.48 16.85 20.24
C SER A 13 -19.98 16.65 20.12
N ASN A 14 -19.50 16.23 18.94
CA ASN A 14 -18.08 16.14 18.68
C ASN A 14 -17.43 17.54 18.73
N THR A 15 -16.44 17.70 19.59
CA THR A 15 -15.69 18.95 19.73
C THR A 15 -14.69 19.17 18.57
N ASN A 16 -14.34 18.13 17.84
CA ASN A 16 -13.53 18.25 16.64
C ASN A 16 -14.38 18.68 15.44
N LYS A 17 -14.47 19.99 15.25
CA LYS A 17 -15.23 20.57 14.12
C LYS A 17 -14.52 20.40 12.78
N LEU A 18 -13.26 19.95 12.75
CA LEU A 18 -12.50 19.72 11.52
C LEU A 18 -13.24 18.77 10.56
N ILE A 19 -13.83 17.69 11.10
CA ILE A 19 -14.62 16.71 10.33
C ILE A 19 -15.77 17.33 9.52
N LYS A 20 -16.27 18.49 9.96
CA LYS A 20 -17.34 19.22 9.26
C LYS A 20 -16.80 20.34 8.35
N GLN A 21 -15.53 20.73 8.50
CA GLN A 21 -14.93 21.89 7.84
C GLN A 21 -13.94 21.49 6.75
N TYR A 22 -13.47 20.26 6.78
CA TYR A 22 -12.48 19.75 5.85
C TYR A 22 -12.91 18.36 5.34
N GLU A 23 -13.13 18.27 4.06
CA GLU A 23 -13.75 17.12 3.38
C GLU A 23 -13.01 15.81 3.64
N TRP A 24 -11.67 15.87 3.64
CA TRP A 24 -10.80 14.70 3.80
C TRP A 24 -10.44 14.38 5.26
N ALA A 25 -10.98 15.14 6.24
CA ALA A 25 -10.65 14.93 7.65
C ALA A 25 -11.19 13.60 8.17
N THR A 26 -10.30 12.78 8.71
CA THR A 26 -10.61 11.49 9.36
C THR A 26 -10.64 11.58 10.89
N GLY A 27 -9.99 12.59 11.48
CA GLY A 27 -9.92 12.77 12.95
C GLY A 27 -9.06 13.97 13.33
N LEU A 28 -8.48 14.06 14.54
CA LEU A 28 -8.42 13.05 15.58
C LEU A 28 -8.93 13.64 16.89
N LYS A 29 -8.11 14.47 17.61
CA LYS A 29 -8.40 14.93 18.97
C LYS A 29 -8.10 16.40 19.19
N THR A 30 -9.02 17.09 19.86
CA THR A 30 -8.84 18.46 20.36
C THR A 30 -8.42 18.45 21.82
N GLY A 31 -7.54 19.40 22.19
CA GLY A 31 -7.18 19.70 23.58
C GLY A 31 -7.21 21.20 23.85
N SER A 32 -7.52 21.58 25.10
CA SER A 32 -7.44 22.99 25.52
C SER A 32 -7.20 23.07 27.01
N THR A 33 -6.20 23.85 27.41
CA THR A 33 -5.91 24.22 28.82
C THR A 33 -5.51 25.66 28.88
N GLY A 34 -5.48 26.24 30.06
CA GLY A 34 -5.07 27.64 30.28
C GLY A 34 -3.65 27.92 29.78
N LEU A 35 -2.71 26.99 29.99
CA LEU A 35 -1.30 27.10 29.57
C LEU A 35 -1.10 26.68 28.11
N ALA A 36 -1.63 25.53 27.74
CA ALA A 36 -1.43 24.98 26.37
C ALA A 36 -2.33 25.63 25.32
N LYS A 37 -3.23 26.52 25.70
CA LYS A 37 -4.22 27.17 24.82
C LYS A 37 -5.01 26.11 24.01
N CYS A 38 -5.24 26.35 22.74
CA CYS A 38 -6.00 25.45 21.88
C CYS A 38 -5.04 24.54 21.06
N CYS A 39 -5.13 23.23 21.26
CA CYS A 39 -4.34 22.23 20.55
C CYS A 39 -5.24 21.31 19.72
N LEU A 40 -4.69 20.77 18.63
CA LEU A 40 -5.37 19.83 17.75
C LEU A 40 -4.35 18.85 17.16
N SER A 41 -4.66 17.58 17.25
CA SER A 41 -4.10 16.56 16.36
C SER A 41 -5.15 16.27 15.32
N ALA A 42 -4.84 16.51 14.06
CA ALA A 42 -5.72 16.34 12.92
C ALA A 42 -5.18 15.25 12.01
N THR A 43 -6.07 14.41 11.48
CA THR A 43 -5.76 13.44 10.43
C THR A 43 -6.68 13.70 9.24
N ALA A 44 -6.15 13.46 8.04
CA ALA A 44 -6.90 13.53 6.82
C ALA A 44 -6.37 12.51 5.82
N GLU A 45 -7.25 11.97 4.97
CA GLU A 45 -6.93 11.03 3.91
C GLU A 45 -7.47 11.58 2.58
N LYS A 46 -6.59 11.66 1.59
CA LYS A 46 -6.92 12.09 0.23
C LYS A 46 -6.09 11.29 -0.76
N ASP A 47 -6.73 10.72 -1.77
CA ASP A 47 -6.11 9.96 -2.87
C ASP A 47 -5.17 8.83 -2.37
N GLY A 48 -5.51 8.23 -1.21
CA GLY A 48 -4.71 7.18 -0.57
C GLY A 48 -3.48 7.68 0.19
N ILE A 49 -3.34 9.00 0.38
CA ILE A 49 -2.33 9.60 1.27
C ILE A 49 -3.00 9.98 2.58
N GLU A 50 -2.46 9.46 3.68
CA GLU A 50 -2.84 9.89 5.02
C GLU A 50 -1.83 10.91 5.56
N LEU A 51 -2.31 12.08 5.99
CA LEU A 51 -1.51 13.13 6.61
C LEU A 51 -1.95 13.38 8.03
N ILE A 52 -0.97 13.71 8.87
CA ILE A 52 -1.18 14.11 10.26
C ILE A 52 -0.66 15.54 10.46
N ALA A 53 -1.53 16.43 10.90
CA ALA A 53 -1.15 17.79 11.28
C ALA A 53 -1.34 18.02 12.79
N VAL A 54 -0.31 18.52 13.46
CA VAL A 54 -0.35 18.84 14.88
C VAL A 54 -0.24 20.36 15.07
N VAL A 55 -1.28 20.96 15.66
CA VAL A 55 -1.32 22.37 16.00
C VAL A 55 -1.29 22.49 17.51
N MET A 56 -0.35 23.30 18.04
CA MET A 56 -0.19 23.55 19.45
C MET A 56 -0.29 25.05 19.75
N ALA A 57 -0.84 25.37 20.90
CA ALA A 57 -0.89 26.72 21.46
C ALA A 57 -1.61 27.76 20.58
N ALA A 58 -2.54 27.34 19.73
CA ALA A 58 -3.34 28.30 18.95
C ALA A 58 -4.14 29.23 19.88
N PRO A 59 -4.26 30.52 19.54
CA PRO A 59 -4.88 31.51 20.43
C PRO A 59 -6.37 31.21 20.70
N ASN A 60 -7.05 30.57 19.80
CA ASN A 60 -8.46 30.21 19.91
C ASN A 60 -8.83 28.98 19.06
N SER A 61 -10.02 28.46 19.30
CA SER A 61 -10.51 27.27 18.60
C SER A 61 -10.66 27.45 17.08
N LYS A 62 -10.99 28.66 16.60
CA LYS A 62 -11.14 28.94 15.15
C LYS A 62 -9.79 28.87 14.44
N THR A 63 -8.78 29.50 15.05
CA THR A 63 -7.41 29.53 14.51
C THR A 63 -6.82 28.13 14.41
N ARG A 64 -6.94 27.28 15.46
CA ARG A 64 -6.37 25.92 15.40
C ARG A 64 -6.91 25.08 14.24
N PHE A 65 -8.21 25.21 13.90
CA PHE A 65 -8.77 24.47 12.77
C PHE A 65 -8.29 25.06 11.43
N LYS A 66 -8.21 26.39 11.33
CA LYS A 66 -7.67 27.05 10.14
C LYS A 66 -6.22 26.65 9.90
N ASP A 67 -5.38 26.66 10.94
CA ASP A 67 -3.97 26.29 10.83
C ASP A 67 -3.79 24.82 10.43
N ALA A 68 -4.60 23.91 11.02
CA ALA A 68 -4.57 22.50 10.66
C ALA A 68 -4.97 22.27 9.18
N ILE A 69 -6.01 22.95 8.68
CA ILE A 69 -6.41 22.87 7.27
C ILE A 69 -5.29 23.40 6.37
N SER A 70 -4.65 24.50 6.76
CA SER A 70 -3.54 25.08 5.98
C SER A 70 -2.34 24.14 5.91
N LEU A 71 -2.00 23.47 7.03
CA LEU A 71 -0.92 22.48 7.08
C LEU A 71 -1.25 21.24 6.23
N LEU A 72 -2.47 20.72 6.31
CA LEU A 72 -2.90 19.59 5.50
C LEU A 72 -2.90 19.92 4.00
N ASN A 73 -3.42 21.09 3.62
CA ASN A 73 -3.38 21.55 2.23
C ASN A 73 -1.95 21.76 1.73
N TYR A 74 -1.07 22.30 2.56
CA TYR A 74 0.36 22.40 2.23
C TYR A 74 0.96 21.00 2.02
N GLY A 75 0.72 20.06 2.93
CA GLY A 75 1.19 18.69 2.81
C GLY A 75 0.74 18.03 1.51
N TYR A 76 -0.56 18.10 1.18
CA TYR A 76 -1.07 17.57 -0.09
C TYR A 76 -0.58 18.32 -1.33
N GLY A 77 -0.09 19.54 -1.18
CA GLY A 77 0.46 20.33 -2.30
C GLY A 77 1.94 20.03 -2.60
N VAL A 78 2.67 19.43 -1.65
CA VAL A 78 4.10 19.10 -1.81
C VAL A 78 4.38 17.60 -1.91
N VAL A 79 3.35 16.77 -1.73
CA VAL A 79 3.47 15.32 -1.82
C VAL A 79 3.10 14.87 -3.23
N ASP A 80 3.98 14.10 -3.85
CA ASP A 80 3.71 13.37 -5.09
C ASP A 80 3.74 11.87 -4.85
N ILE A 81 2.87 11.11 -5.56
CA ILE A 81 2.74 9.66 -5.40
C ILE A 81 3.11 8.96 -6.69
N TYR A 82 4.14 8.14 -6.61
CA TYR A 82 4.41 7.15 -7.63
C TYR A 82 3.62 5.86 -7.33
N ARG A 83 2.87 5.39 -8.33
CA ARG A 83 2.19 4.07 -8.31
C ARG A 83 2.63 3.28 -9.52
N ASP A 84 3.10 2.07 -9.28
CA ASP A 84 3.48 1.20 -10.39
C ASP A 84 2.30 0.36 -10.85
N ASN A 85 1.80 0.68 -12.05
CA ASN A 85 0.74 -0.05 -12.74
C ASN A 85 1.28 -0.95 -13.87
N ALA A 86 2.60 -1.11 -13.99
CA ALA A 86 3.18 -1.94 -15.05
C ALA A 86 2.87 -3.43 -14.83
N TRP A 87 2.69 -4.16 -15.93
CA TRP A 87 2.59 -5.62 -15.90
C TRP A 87 3.99 -6.23 -15.74
N LEU A 88 4.07 -7.46 -15.24
CA LEU A 88 5.32 -8.22 -15.26
C LEU A 88 5.74 -8.50 -16.71
N SER A 89 7.03 -8.37 -17.00
CA SER A 89 7.58 -8.70 -18.33
C SER A 89 7.59 -10.21 -18.55
N GLN A 90 7.72 -10.98 -17.46
CA GLN A 90 7.70 -12.43 -17.47
C GLN A 90 6.54 -12.94 -16.59
N GLU A 91 5.52 -13.50 -17.24
CA GLU A 91 4.34 -14.02 -16.54
C GLU A 91 4.51 -15.44 -16.04
N LYS A 92 5.53 -16.18 -16.47
CA LYS A 92 5.74 -17.59 -16.12
C LYS A 92 7.20 -17.89 -15.83
N ILE A 93 7.44 -18.68 -14.79
CA ILE A 93 8.76 -19.21 -14.42
C ILE A 93 8.76 -20.72 -14.59
N ALA A 94 9.90 -21.27 -15.06
CA ALA A 94 10.08 -22.71 -15.21
C ALA A 94 10.07 -23.42 -13.86
N VAL A 95 9.41 -24.59 -13.80
CA VAL A 95 9.35 -25.44 -12.62
C VAL A 95 9.87 -26.84 -12.99
N HIS A 96 10.88 -27.29 -12.26
CA HIS A 96 11.48 -28.61 -12.42
C HIS A 96 10.75 -29.65 -11.59
N GLY A 97 10.50 -30.82 -12.18
CA GLY A 97 9.89 -31.96 -11.49
C GLY A 97 8.41 -31.76 -11.11
N GLY A 98 7.75 -30.77 -11.69
CA GLY A 98 6.35 -30.49 -11.47
C GLY A 98 5.41 -31.19 -12.45
N LYS A 99 4.12 -31.24 -12.12
CA LYS A 99 3.05 -31.68 -13.03
C LYS A 99 2.88 -30.67 -14.20
N SER A 100 3.31 -29.41 -14.01
CA SER A 100 3.43 -28.37 -15.03
C SER A 100 4.89 -27.98 -15.15
N ASP A 101 5.35 -27.66 -16.38
CA ASP A 101 6.72 -27.19 -16.66
C ASP A 101 6.93 -25.71 -16.27
N SER A 102 5.88 -25.01 -15.83
CA SER A 102 5.94 -23.60 -15.41
C SER A 102 4.83 -23.26 -14.43
N VAL A 103 5.05 -22.19 -13.64
CA VAL A 103 4.07 -21.55 -12.77
C VAL A 103 3.83 -20.11 -13.24
N THR A 104 2.58 -19.65 -13.16
CA THR A 104 2.22 -18.26 -13.45
C THR A 104 2.63 -17.37 -12.27
N CYS A 105 3.08 -16.15 -12.55
CA CYS A 105 3.56 -15.20 -11.55
C CYS A 105 2.68 -13.96 -11.50
N ARG A 106 2.60 -13.35 -10.33
CA ARG A 106 1.95 -12.05 -10.13
C ARG A 106 2.69 -11.21 -9.09
N LYS A 107 2.52 -9.92 -9.14
CA LYS A 107 2.94 -9.04 -8.05
C LYS A 107 2.16 -9.37 -6.78
N ASN A 108 2.83 -9.41 -5.65
CA ASN A 108 2.18 -9.63 -4.36
C ASN A 108 1.34 -8.42 -3.94
N ASN A 109 1.89 -7.22 -4.17
CA ASN A 109 1.26 -5.94 -3.83
C ASN A 109 1.50 -4.90 -4.93
N GLU A 110 0.77 -3.79 -4.88
CA GLU A 110 1.07 -2.58 -5.62
C GLU A 110 2.26 -1.85 -4.97
N PHE A 111 3.22 -1.37 -5.77
CA PHE A 111 4.27 -0.49 -5.26
C PHE A 111 3.76 0.94 -5.26
N VAL A 112 3.79 1.56 -4.07
CA VAL A 112 3.44 2.96 -3.87
C VAL A 112 4.59 3.64 -3.14
N TYR A 113 5.08 4.75 -3.69
CA TYR A 113 6.10 5.55 -3.06
C TYR A 113 5.69 7.03 -3.01
N VAL A 114 5.96 7.68 -1.89
CA VAL A 114 5.56 9.06 -1.62
C VAL A 114 6.81 9.94 -1.66
N PHE A 115 6.83 10.91 -2.58
CA PHE A 115 7.85 11.94 -2.65
C PHE A 115 7.36 13.20 -1.95
N THR A 116 8.27 13.88 -1.24
CA THR A 116 8.01 15.17 -0.57
C THR A 116 8.67 16.35 -1.28
N GLU A 117 9.31 16.08 -2.40
CA GLU A 117 9.97 17.05 -3.26
C GLU A 117 9.54 16.80 -4.71
N ASP A 118 9.61 17.85 -5.53
CA ASP A 118 9.33 17.73 -6.97
C ASP A 118 10.33 16.77 -7.62
N THR A 119 9.85 15.59 -7.97
CA THR A 119 10.67 14.48 -8.45
C THR A 119 10.14 14.00 -9.80
N ASP A 120 11.04 13.91 -10.78
CA ASP A 120 10.70 13.29 -12.06
C ASP A 120 10.57 11.76 -11.89
N THR A 121 9.35 11.31 -11.65
CA THR A 121 9.02 9.88 -11.47
C THR A 121 9.27 9.04 -12.74
N GLY A 122 9.39 9.67 -13.91
CA GLY A 122 9.78 8.99 -15.16
C GLY A 122 11.20 8.43 -15.15
N ARG A 123 12.03 8.83 -14.19
CA ARG A 123 13.41 8.32 -14.00
C ARG A 123 13.47 7.07 -13.13
N ILE A 124 12.35 6.64 -12.55
CA ILE A 124 12.29 5.43 -11.74
C ILE A 124 12.49 4.22 -12.66
N LYS A 125 13.48 3.42 -12.34
CA LYS A 125 13.78 2.15 -13.00
C LYS A 125 13.16 1.02 -12.20
N CYS A 126 12.46 0.13 -12.91
CA CYS A 126 11.91 -1.10 -12.35
C CYS A 126 12.72 -2.26 -12.92
N THR A 127 13.27 -3.09 -12.05
CA THR A 127 14.01 -4.29 -12.43
C THR A 127 13.34 -5.50 -11.83
N GLU A 128 13.05 -6.49 -12.66
CA GLU A 128 12.50 -7.77 -12.25
C GLU A 128 13.64 -8.77 -12.04
N GLU A 129 13.72 -9.33 -10.85
CA GLU A 129 14.68 -10.37 -10.48
C GLU A 129 13.91 -11.64 -10.15
N TYR A 130 14.13 -12.70 -10.90
CA TYR A 130 13.48 -14.00 -10.72
C TYR A 130 14.45 -15.04 -10.20
N ALA A 131 13.92 -16.05 -9.53
CA ALA A 131 14.69 -17.25 -9.19
C ALA A 131 15.13 -17.99 -10.47
N ASP A 132 16.34 -18.52 -10.48
CA ASP A 132 16.94 -19.26 -11.61
C ASP A 132 16.29 -20.62 -11.92
N GLY A 133 15.07 -20.80 -11.53
CA GLY A 133 14.28 -22.01 -11.65
C GLY A 133 13.73 -22.43 -10.29
N LEU A 134 12.63 -23.15 -10.33
CA LEU A 134 11.94 -23.60 -9.14
C LEU A 134 11.83 -25.12 -9.16
N ASP A 135 12.01 -25.78 -8.03
CA ASP A 135 11.75 -27.19 -7.85
C ASP A 135 10.35 -27.41 -7.29
N ALA A 136 9.58 -28.33 -7.88
CA ALA A 136 8.26 -28.69 -7.38
C ALA A 136 8.34 -29.44 -6.03
N PRO A 137 7.37 -29.24 -5.11
CA PRO A 137 6.15 -28.45 -5.30
C PRO A 137 6.37 -26.95 -5.12
N VAL A 138 5.64 -26.13 -5.90
CA VAL A 138 5.52 -24.68 -5.73
C VAL A 138 4.08 -24.38 -5.37
N TYR A 139 3.84 -23.65 -4.31
CA TYR A 139 2.50 -23.31 -3.86
C TYR A 139 2.11 -21.88 -4.24
N GLU A 140 0.82 -21.68 -4.46
CA GLU A 140 0.28 -20.33 -4.63
C GLU A 140 0.70 -19.43 -3.45
N GLY A 141 1.27 -18.26 -3.76
CA GLY A 141 1.79 -17.31 -2.79
C GLY A 141 3.28 -17.47 -2.46
N ASP A 142 3.94 -18.56 -2.90
CA ASP A 142 5.40 -18.70 -2.73
C ASP A 142 6.13 -17.55 -3.47
N VAL A 143 7.15 -16.99 -2.82
CA VAL A 143 7.96 -15.94 -3.42
C VAL A 143 8.87 -16.57 -4.48
N VAL A 144 8.75 -16.10 -5.71
CA VAL A 144 9.45 -16.63 -6.88
C VAL A 144 10.37 -15.59 -7.54
N GLY A 145 10.36 -14.38 -7.03
CA GLY A 145 11.17 -13.26 -7.48
C GLY A 145 10.87 -11.99 -6.71
N GLN A 146 11.50 -10.92 -7.12
CA GLN A 146 11.24 -9.57 -6.59
C GLN A 146 11.29 -8.54 -7.70
N MET A 147 10.56 -7.45 -7.53
CA MET A 147 10.67 -6.26 -8.34
C MET A 147 11.36 -5.18 -7.52
N VAL A 148 12.45 -4.62 -8.06
CA VAL A 148 13.26 -3.58 -7.43
C VAL A 148 12.98 -2.24 -8.09
N TYR A 149 12.67 -1.23 -7.30
CA TYR A 149 12.44 0.15 -7.75
C TYR A 149 13.62 1.02 -7.36
N GLU A 150 14.23 1.68 -8.33
CA GLU A 150 15.43 2.49 -8.15
C GLU A 150 15.27 3.88 -8.78
N LEU A 151 15.72 4.91 -8.08
CA LEU A 151 15.85 6.27 -8.61
C LEU A 151 17.28 6.76 -8.41
N ASP A 152 17.96 7.09 -9.51
CA ASP A 152 19.31 7.65 -9.51
C ASP A 152 20.34 6.82 -8.71
N GLY A 153 20.26 5.50 -8.78
CA GLY A 153 21.13 4.58 -8.06
C GLY A 153 20.71 4.28 -6.62
N ASN A 154 19.62 4.87 -6.14
CA ASN A 154 19.08 4.60 -4.81
C ASN A 154 17.84 3.70 -4.90
N ILE A 155 17.85 2.61 -4.14
CA ILE A 155 16.69 1.72 -4.05
C ILE A 155 15.59 2.42 -3.24
N LEU A 156 14.43 2.63 -3.88
CA LEU A 156 13.23 3.18 -3.25
C LEU A 156 12.49 2.10 -2.45
N GLY A 157 12.50 0.87 -2.94
CA GLY A 157 11.87 -0.27 -2.31
C GLY A 157 11.78 -1.48 -3.22
N THR A 158 11.24 -2.56 -2.69
CA THR A 158 11.01 -3.81 -3.42
C THR A 158 9.62 -4.34 -3.13
N ILE A 159 9.05 -5.10 -4.07
CA ILE A 159 7.87 -5.93 -3.86
C ILE A 159 8.15 -7.36 -4.30
N ASP A 160 7.54 -8.32 -3.63
CA ASP A 160 7.67 -9.71 -4.01
C ASP A 160 6.87 -10.01 -5.28
N ILE A 161 7.44 -10.87 -6.12
CA ILE A 161 6.75 -11.58 -7.19
C ILE A 161 6.43 -12.97 -6.63
N VAL A 162 5.15 -13.36 -6.67
CA VAL A 162 4.69 -14.61 -6.08
C VAL A 162 4.05 -15.52 -7.13
N ALA A 163 4.06 -16.80 -6.85
CA ALA A 163 3.34 -17.81 -7.64
C ALA A 163 1.83 -17.51 -7.58
N ALA A 164 1.18 -17.46 -8.72
CA ALA A 164 -0.27 -17.28 -8.84
C ALA A 164 -1.04 -18.60 -8.81
N ASP A 165 -0.35 -19.72 -9.04
CA ASP A 165 -0.89 -21.08 -9.08
C ASP A 165 -0.04 -22.01 -8.22
N THR A 166 -0.59 -23.20 -7.91
CA THR A 166 0.16 -24.30 -7.31
C THR A 166 0.59 -25.30 -8.36
N VAL A 167 1.89 -25.65 -8.36
CA VAL A 167 2.45 -26.73 -9.19
C VAL A 167 2.87 -27.86 -8.29
N GLU A 168 2.09 -28.93 -8.27
CA GLU A 168 2.41 -30.13 -7.50
C GLU A 168 3.59 -30.89 -8.11
N LYS A 169 4.29 -31.66 -7.29
CA LYS A 169 5.35 -32.57 -7.74
C LYS A 169 4.81 -33.65 -8.67
N ALA A 170 5.49 -33.88 -9.78
CA ALA A 170 5.14 -34.95 -10.72
C ALA A 170 5.40 -36.34 -10.10
N GLY A 171 4.42 -37.23 -10.19
CA GLY A 171 4.59 -38.63 -9.86
C GLY A 171 5.13 -39.44 -11.04
N LEU A 172 5.49 -40.70 -10.81
CA LEU A 172 6.03 -41.61 -11.84
C LEU A 172 5.08 -41.76 -13.05
N GLY A 173 3.77 -41.76 -12.80
CA GLY A 173 2.73 -41.83 -13.84
C GLY A 173 2.70 -40.57 -14.71
N ASP A 174 2.90 -39.40 -14.12
CA ASP A 174 2.92 -38.10 -14.83
C ASP A 174 4.15 -38.00 -15.75
N CYS A 175 5.31 -38.47 -15.26
CA CYS A 175 6.54 -38.51 -16.05
C CYS A 175 6.41 -39.43 -17.29
N ILE A 176 5.83 -40.61 -17.14
CA ILE A 176 5.62 -41.55 -18.24
C ILE A 176 4.67 -40.94 -19.27
N ARG A 177 3.56 -40.37 -18.83
CA ARG A 177 2.56 -39.71 -19.69
C ARG A 177 3.15 -38.54 -20.48
N SER A 178 3.93 -37.67 -19.81
CA SER A 178 4.60 -36.52 -20.44
C SER A 178 5.59 -36.97 -21.50
N THR A 179 6.39 -38.01 -21.21
CA THR A 179 7.36 -38.57 -22.16
C THR A 179 6.69 -39.18 -23.37
N MET A 180 5.60 -39.96 -23.19
CA MET A 180 4.81 -40.52 -24.31
C MET A 180 4.18 -39.43 -25.17
N MET A 181 3.62 -38.37 -24.55
CA MET A 181 3.06 -37.25 -25.34
C MET A 181 4.13 -36.53 -26.18
N LYS A 182 5.31 -36.29 -25.63
CA LYS A 182 6.44 -35.66 -26.37
C LYS A 182 6.93 -36.55 -27.53
N MET A 183 6.85 -37.90 -27.38
CA MET A 183 7.19 -38.84 -28.49
C MET A 183 6.13 -38.93 -29.58
N LEU A 184 4.86 -38.66 -29.28
CA LEU A 184 3.75 -38.76 -30.25
C LEU A 184 3.52 -37.46 -31.03
N LEU A 185 4.10 -36.33 -30.58
CA LEU A 185 3.93 -35.01 -31.19
C LEU A 185 5.15 -34.57 -32.04
N ASN A 186 6.21 -35.40 -32.13
CA ASN A 186 7.33 -35.29 -33.05
C ASN A 186 7.21 -36.33 -34.15
#